data_888aea080a9c4c4fa2266601e6fc2f39
#
_entry.id   888aea080a9c4c4fa2266601e6fc2f39
#
_cell.length_a   1.000
_cell.length_b   1.000
_cell.length_c   1.000
_cell.angle_alpha   90.00
_cell.angle_beta   90.00
_cell.angle_gamma   90.00
#
_symmetry.space_group_name_H-M   'P 1'
#
loop_
_entity.id
_entity.type
_entity.pdbx_description
1 polymer ?
#
loop_
_entity_poly.entity_id
_entity_poly.type
_entity_poly.pdbx_seq_one_letter_code
_entity_poly.pdbx_strand_id
1 'polypeptide(L)'
;MKRILFLICFLLLTSAIQAQVIQKESDIIIENDTILNDTIELPELIVRKEKLDIEARKQFALLQNRVLKVYPYAKITAERLTALNRGMANLKTEREKKKYFKIVENYLTNEFEAKLKKLSRKQGQILVKLIHRQTGISTYDLIADLKSGWKAFWSNTTARVFDINLKTKYDPYNNNEDYLIESILVYAFETGRLQNQPPAIKVDFDNLSTTWQAKVNATNK
;
A
#
# COMPACT_ATOMS: atom_id res chain seq x y z
N MET A 1 54.79 22.50 -35.26
CA MET A 1 53.87 21.34 -35.31
C MET A 1 53.36 20.94 -33.91
N LYS A 2 54.19 20.75 -32.87
CA LYS A 2 53.74 20.34 -31.52
C LYS A 2 52.73 21.30 -30.85
N ARG A 3 52.88 22.63 -31.05
CA ARG A 3 51.96 23.63 -30.46
C ARG A 3 50.58 23.65 -31.10
N ILE A 4 50.46 23.33 -32.38
CA ILE A 4 49.20 23.24 -33.09
C ILE A 4 48.43 22.00 -32.69
N LEU A 5 49.15 20.88 -32.49
CA LEU A 5 48.54 19.63 -31.98
C LEU A 5 47.96 19.81 -30.57
N PHE A 6 48.66 20.57 -29.71
CA PHE A 6 48.19 20.86 -28.36
C PHE A 6 46.92 21.74 -28.34
N LEU A 7 46.82 22.72 -29.26
CA LEU A 7 45.63 23.55 -29.41
C LEU A 7 44.43 22.77 -29.93
N ILE A 8 44.63 21.80 -30.85
CA ILE A 8 43.59 20.95 -31.39
C ILE A 8 43.08 19.97 -30.27
N CYS A 9 43.99 19.40 -29.48
CA CYS A 9 43.60 18.56 -28.31
C CYS A 9 42.84 19.35 -27.24
N PHE A 10 43.23 20.61 -27.01
CA PHE A 10 42.52 21.48 -26.04
C PHE A 10 41.12 21.87 -26.52
N LEU A 11 40.95 22.10 -27.84
CA LEU A 11 39.67 22.40 -28.45
C LEU A 11 38.72 21.19 -28.45
N LEU A 12 39.24 19.96 -28.59
CA LEU A 12 38.44 18.73 -28.49
C LEU A 12 38.02 18.42 -27.08
N LEU A 13 38.79 18.82 -26.06
CA LEU A 13 38.44 18.64 -24.65
C LEU A 13 37.32 19.58 -24.17
N THR A 14 37.18 20.75 -24.81
CA THR A 14 36.11 21.71 -24.44
C THR A 14 34.74 21.35 -25.03
N SER A 15 34.67 20.52 -26.06
CA SER A 15 33.41 20.05 -26.65
C SER A 15 32.75 18.87 -25.88
N ALA A 16 33.44 18.25 -24.91
CA ALA A 16 32.92 17.16 -24.12
C ALA A 16 32.15 17.60 -22.85
N ILE A 17 32.05 18.91 -22.57
CA ILE A 17 31.45 19.42 -21.32
C ILE A 17 29.98 19.88 -21.51
N GLN A 18 29.40 19.71 -22.68
CA GLN A 18 28.02 20.16 -22.93
C GLN A 18 26.97 19.03 -23.01
N ALA A 19 27.17 17.92 -22.37
CA ALA A 19 26.19 16.84 -22.39
C ALA A 19 25.93 16.25 -20.99
N GLN A 20 25.66 17.10 -20.02
CA GLN A 20 24.95 16.68 -18.80
C GLN A 20 24.16 17.88 -18.25
N VAL A 21 23.07 18.24 -18.91
CA VAL A 21 21.94 18.78 -18.20
C VAL A 21 21.33 17.57 -17.49
N ILE A 22 21.84 17.31 -16.29
CA ILE A 22 21.09 16.48 -15.34
C ILE A 22 19.84 17.28 -15.03
N GLN A 23 18.76 16.87 -15.66
CA GLN A 23 17.43 17.26 -15.22
C GLN A 23 17.32 16.70 -13.80
N LYS A 24 17.56 17.54 -12.80
CA LYS A 24 17.33 17.22 -11.40
C LYS A 24 15.83 17.12 -11.25
N GLU A 25 15.31 15.95 -11.54
CA GLU A 25 13.93 15.59 -11.22
C GLU A 25 13.74 15.80 -9.72
N SER A 26 12.92 16.77 -9.38
CA SER A 26 12.67 17.11 -7.98
C SER A 26 11.83 16.01 -7.34
N ASP A 27 12.40 15.29 -6.39
CA ASP A 27 11.65 14.42 -5.51
C ASP A 27 10.57 15.23 -4.80
N ILE A 28 9.32 14.91 -5.05
CA ILE A 28 8.21 15.54 -4.35
C ILE A 28 8.07 14.83 -3.00
N ILE A 29 8.56 15.47 -1.94
CA ILE A 29 8.39 14.98 -0.57
C ILE A 29 7.03 15.47 -0.06
N ILE A 30 6.13 14.55 0.27
CA ILE A 30 4.82 14.87 0.82
C ILE A 30 4.59 13.97 2.04
N GLU A 31 4.45 14.57 3.21
CA GLU A 31 4.18 13.88 4.48
C GLU A 31 5.07 12.63 4.74
N ASN A 32 6.38 12.73 4.54
CA ASN A 32 7.36 11.64 4.65
C ASN A 32 7.21 10.50 3.61
N ASP A 33 6.35 10.64 2.62
CA ASP A 33 6.27 9.74 1.48
C ASP A 33 7.04 10.37 0.31
N THR A 34 8.18 9.81 -0.09
CA THR A 34 8.94 10.22 -1.28
C THR A 34 8.34 9.56 -2.51
N ILE A 35 7.86 10.34 -3.48
CA ILE A 35 7.51 9.83 -4.80
C ILE A 35 8.77 9.88 -5.65
N LEU A 36 9.36 8.73 -5.90
CA LEU A 36 10.41 8.61 -6.91
C LEU A 36 9.75 8.78 -8.28
N ASN A 37 10.37 9.58 -9.15
CA ASN A 37 9.96 9.79 -10.54
C ASN A 37 10.26 8.56 -11.40
N ASP A 38 9.70 7.43 -11.02
CA ASP A 38 9.55 6.34 -11.95
C ASP A 38 8.35 6.67 -12.83
N THR A 39 8.52 6.71 -14.14
CA THR A 39 7.46 7.03 -15.10
C THR A 39 6.33 6.02 -14.90
N ILE A 40 5.37 6.37 -14.04
CA ILE A 40 4.18 5.56 -13.82
C ILE A 40 3.30 5.83 -15.04
N GLU A 41 3.36 4.95 -16.03
CA GLU A 41 2.30 4.89 -17.03
C GLU A 41 1.02 4.56 -16.27
N LEU A 42 0.24 5.61 -16.01
CA LEU A 42 -1.11 5.46 -15.49
C LEU A 42 -1.90 4.74 -16.58
N PRO A 43 -2.54 3.58 -16.29
CA PRO A 43 -3.51 3.04 -17.21
C PRO A 43 -4.55 4.12 -17.45
N GLU A 44 -5.04 4.14 -18.65
CA GLU A 44 -6.16 4.99 -19.03
C GLU A 44 -7.35 4.63 -18.13
N LEU A 45 -7.36 5.23 -16.94
CA LEU A 45 -8.57 5.34 -16.16
C LEU A 45 -9.52 6.07 -17.10
N ILE A 46 -10.54 5.40 -17.60
CA ILE A 46 -11.63 6.01 -18.35
C ILE A 46 -12.45 6.88 -17.37
N VAL A 47 -11.76 7.84 -16.79
CA VAL A 47 -12.37 9.04 -16.29
C VAL A 47 -12.41 9.94 -17.53
N ARG A 48 -13.63 10.16 -18.04
CA ARG A 48 -13.89 11.10 -19.15
C ARG A 48 -12.87 12.24 -19.10
N LYS A 49 -12.44 12.68 -20.26
CA LYS A 49 -11.50 13.71 -20.70
C LYS A 49 -11.47 15.05 -19.94
N GLU A 50 -11.99 15.12 -18.72
CA GLU A 50 -11.79 16.21 -17.79
C GLU A 50 -10.36 16.06 -17.26
N LYS A 51 -9.54 17.05 -17.56
CA LYS A 51 -8.19 17.18 -16.99
C LYS A 51 -8.34 17.09 -15.47
N LEU A 52 -8.02 15.92 -14.88
CA LEU A 52 -7.91 15.82 -13.43
C LEU A 52 -7.03 16.99 -12.99
N ASP A 53 -7.53 17.78 -12.06
CA ASP A 53 -6.78 18.83 -11.41
C ASP A 53 -5.42 18.24 -10.97
N ILE A 54 -4.37 19.05 -11.09
CA ILE A 54 -3.00 18.66 -10.72
C ILE A 54 -2.98 18.06 -9.30
N GLU A 55 -3.77 18.66 -8.39
CA GLU A 55 -3.87 18.18 -7.01
C GLU A 55 -4.53 16.80 -6.94
N ALA A 56 -5.58 16.54 -7.70
CA ALA A 56 -6.23 15.22 -7.75
C ALA A 56 -5.28 14.13 -8.25
N ARG A 57 -4.44 14.42 -9.25
CA ARG A 57 -3.41 13.50 -9.74
C ARG A 57 -2.37 13.19 -8.67
N LYS A 58 -1.92 14.22 -7.97
CA LYS A 58 -0.96 14.11 -6.87
C LYS A 58 -1.50 13.25 -5.74
N GLN A 59 -2.76 13.48 -5.31
CA GLN A 59 -3.41 12.69 -4.27
C GLN A 59 -3.58 11.22 -4.69
N PHE A 60 -3.93 10.97 -5.96
CA PHE A 60 -4.01 9.61 -6.49
C PHE A 60 -2.65 8.91 -6.51
N ALA A 61 -1.59 9.58 -6.96
CA ALA A 61 -0.24 9.03 -6.97
C ALA A 61 0.26 8.71 -5.55
N LEU A 62 -0.05 9.58 -4.57
CA LEU A 62 0.22 9.31 -3.15
C LEU A 62 -0.50 8.07 -2.65
N LEU A 63 -1.79 7.94 -2.97
CA LEU A 63 -2.59 6.77 -2.58
C LEU A 63 -2.00 5.51 -3.21
N GLN A 64 -1.65 5.55 -4.50
CA GLN A 64 -1.05 4.43 -5.22
C GLN A 64 0.26 3.97 -4.56
N ASN A 65 1.17 4.90 -4.27
CA ASN A 65 2.42 4.57 -3.59
C ASN A 65 2.18 3.93 -2.21
N ARG A 66 1.23 4.46 -1.44
CA ARG A 66 0.84 3.90 -0.13
C ARG A 66 0.29 2.48 -0.26
N VAL A 67 -0.59 2.24 -1.22
CA VAL A 67 -1.18 0.91 -1.47
C VAL A 67 -0.12 -0.10 -1.87
N LEU A 68 0.72 0.23 -2.85
CA LEU A 68 1.80 -0.65 -3.32
C LEU A 68 2.78 -1.00 -2.20
N LYS A 69 3.13 -0.03 -1.35
CA LYS A 69 4.03 -0.24 -0.20
C LYS A 69 3.40 -1.12 0.89
N VAL A 70 2.11 -0.97 1.13
CA VAL A 70 1.43 -1.61 2.27
C VAL A 70 0.87 -2.98 1.94
N TYR A 71 0.44 -3.23 0.69
CA TYR A 71 -0.20 -4.48 0.29
C TYR A 71 0.61 -5.74 0.63
N PRO A 72 1.95 -5.82 0.42
CA PRO A 72 2.73 -6.99 0.81
C PRO A 72 2.63 -7.32 2.31
N TYR A 73 2.59 -6.29 3.16
CA TYR A 73 2.42 -6.47 4.61
C TYR A 73 1.00 -6.95 4.95
N ALA A 74 -0.02 -6.38 4.30
CA ALA A 74 -1.41 -6.81 4.47
C ALA A 74 -1.59 -8.29 4.09
N LYS A 75 -1.03 -8.70 2.95
CA LYS A 75 -1.04 -10.08 2.47
C LYS A 75 -0.47 -11.04 3.51
N ILE A 76 0.77 -10.80 3.95
CA ILE A 76 1.46 -11.68 4.89
C ILE A 76 0.75 -11.69 6.25
N THR A 77 0.31 -10.52 6.73
CA THR A 77 -0.43 -10.42 8.00
C THR A 77 -1.74 -11.19 7.94
N ALA A 78 -2.51 -11.06 6.86
CA ALA A 78 -3.76 -11.79 6.66
C ALA A 78 -3.54 -13.31 6.62
N GLU A 79 -2.54 -13.77 5.87
CA GLU A 79 -2.16 -15.20 5.81
C GLU A 79 -1.84 -15.76 7.20
N ARG A 80 -1.02 -15.03 7.96
CA ARG A 80 -0.58 -15.48 9.29
C ARG A 80 -1.70 -15.49 10.31
N LEU A 81 -2.54 -14.45 10.33
CA LEU A 81 -3.71 -14.38 11.20
C LEU A 81 -4.73 -15.49 10.88
N THR A 82 -4.97 -15.73 9.60
CA THR A 82 -5.86 -16.83 9.17
C THR A 82 -5.29 -18.19 9.55
N ALA A 83 -3.98 -18.41 9.33
CA ALA A 83 -3.30 -19.65 9.72
C ALA A 83 -3.31 -19.84 11.24
N LEU A 84 -3.11 -18.76 12.01
CA LEU A 84 -3.18 -18.76 13.46
C LEU A 84 -4.56 -19.21 13.95
N ASN A 85 -5.63 -18.58 13.46
CA ASN A 85 -7.00 -18.89 13.84
C ASN A 85 -7.35 -20.36 13.49
N ARG A 86 -6.96 -20.82 12.30
CA ARG A 86 -7.16 -22.21 11.89
C ARG A 86 -6.35 -23.18 12.75
N GLY A 87 -5.09 -22.85 13.04
CA GLY A 87 -4.23 -23.66 13.90
C GLY A 87 -4.78 -23.75 15.33
N MET A 88 -5.26 -22.64 15.89
CA MET A 88 -5.85 -22.61 17.23
C MET A 88 -7.15 -23.42 17.32
N ALA A 89 -7.98 -23.41 16.27
CA ALA A 89 -9.22 -24.20 16.25
C ALA A 89 -8.98 -25.72 16.34
N ASN A 90 -7.82 -26.18 15.86
CA ASN A 90 -7.44 -27.60 15.89
C ASN A 90 -6.82 -28.05 17.23
N LEU A 91 -6.49 -27.13 18.12
CA LEU A 91 -5.87 -27.45 19.41
C LEU A 91 -6.94 -27.71 20.49
N LYS A 92 -6.78 -28.79 21.24
CA LYS A 92 -7.78 -29.23 22.22
C LYS A 92 -7.62 -28.55 23.58
N THR A 93 -6.38 -28.23 23.98
CA THR A 93 -6.10 -27.70 25.31
C THR A 93 -5.71 -26.21 25.28
N GLU A 94 -6.12 -25.49 26.32
CA GLU A 94 -5.75 -24.07 26.47
C GLU A 94 -4.22 -23.87 26.61
N ARG A 95 -3.52 -24.88 27.13
CA ARG A 95 -2.05 -24.85 27.24
C ARG A 95 -1.38 -24.88 25.85
N GLU A 96 -1.87 -25.75 24.95
CA GLU A 96 -1.38 -25.84 23.56
C GLU A 96 -1.69 -24.56 22.80
N LYS A 97 -2.92 -24.06 22.91
CA LYS A 97 -3.33 -22.78 22.30
C LYS A 97 -2.42 -21.64 22.74
N LYS A 98 -2.14 -21.52 24.04
CA LYS A 98 -1.26 -20.50 24.60
C LYS A 98 0.18 -20.63 24.10
N LYS A 99 0.71 -21.85 23.98
CA LYS A 99 2.06 -22.11 23.46
C LYS A 99 2.14 -21.76 21.97
N TYR A 100 1.18 -22.20 21.18
CA TYR A 100 1.11 -21.93 19.75
C TYR A 100 0.97 -20.42 19.48
N PHE A 101 0.08 -19.77 20.20
CA PHE A 101 -0.09 -18.32 20.16
C PHE A 101 1.23 -17.57 20.37
N LYS A 102 1.98 -17.92 21.43
CA LYS A 102 3.26 -17.29 21.75
C LYS A 102 4.30 -17.45 20.64
N ILE A 103 4.32 -18.59 19.95
CA ILE A 103 5.22 -18.83 18.81
C ILE A 103 4.87 -17.88 17.66
N VAL A 104 3.60 -17.77 17.30
CA VAL A 104 3.15 -16.90 16.20
C VAL A 104 3.32 -15.43 16.56
N GLU A 105 3.03 -15.03 17.80
CA GLU A 105 3.25 -13.69 18.32
C GLU A 105 4.73 -13.28 18.19
N ASN A 106 5.64 -14.10 18.66
CA ASN A 106 7.07 -13.83 18.57
C ASN A 106 7.53 -13.70 17.11
N TYR A 107 7.06 -14.59 16.24
CA TYR A 107 7.38 -14.52 14.82
C TYR A 107 6.93 -13.19 14.20
N LEU A 108 5.68 -12.81 14.41
CA LEU A 108 5.13 -11.58 13.86
C LEU A 108 5.79 -10.34 14.45
N THR A 109 6.08 -10.35 15.75
CA THR A 109 6.79 -9.25 16.40
C THR A 109 8.19 -9.06 15.80
N ASN A 110 8.96 -10.14 15.67
CA ASN A 110 10.32 -10.07 15.16
C ASN A 110 10.39 -9.65 13.69
N GLU A 111 9.48 -10.19 12.85
CA GLU A 111 9.51 -9.94 11.41
C GLU A 111 8.88 -8.60 10.99
N PHE A 112 7.85 -8.15 11.70
CA PHE A 112 7.03 -7.05 11.20
C PHE A 112 7.01 -5.82 12.09
N GLU A 113 7.30 -5.93 13.40
CA GLU A 113 7.17 -4.79 14.31
C GLU A 113 7.97 -3.58 13.84
N ALA A 114 9.23 -3.78 13.48
CA ALA A 114 10.11 -2.71 13.03
C ALA A 114 9.63 -2.07 11.70
N LYS A 115 8.99 -2.87 10.83
CA LYS A 115 8.46 -2.41 9.54
C LYS A 115 7.14 -1.67 9.73
N LEU A 116 6.25 -2.19 10.58
CA LEU A 116 4.96 -1.57 10.87
C LEU A 116 5.11 -0.23 11.61
N LYS A 117 6.09 -0.12 12.51
CA LYS A 117 6.41 1.14 13.20
C LYS A 117 6.88 2.27 12.28
N LYS A 118 7.33 1.94 11.05
CA LYS A 118 7.76 2.91 10.03
C LYS A 118 6.62 3.34 9.10
N LEU A 119 5.43 2.78 9.24
CA LEU A 119 4.29 3.18 8.43
C LEU A 119 3.74 4.53 8.91
N SER A 120 3.34 5.39 7.97
CA SER A 120 2.59 6.60 8.29
C SER A 120 1.16 6.26 8.75
N ARG A 121 0.47 7.22 9.39
CA ARG A 121 -0.94 7.04 9.80
C ARG A 121 -1.84 6.58 8.66
N LYS A 122 -1.72 7.22 7.49
CA LYS A 122 -2.48 6.85 6.28
C LYS A 122 -2.16 5.45 5.78
N GLN A 123 -0.88 5.06 5.78
CA GLN A 123 -0.45 3.70 5.44
C GLN A 123 -1.02 2.67 6.42
N GLY A 124 -1.05 2.97 7.71
CA GLY A 124 -1.67 2.10 8.71
C GLY A 124 -3.19 1.95 8.54
N GLN A 125 -3.90 3.02 8.18
CA GLN A 125 -5.33 2.95 7.85
C GLN A 125 -5.58 2.05 6.64
N ILE A 126 -4.78 2.19 5.58
CA ILE A 126 -4.85 1.32 4.39
C ILE A 126 -4.54 -0.13 4.76
N LEU A 127 -3.54 -0.38 5.61
CA LEU A 127 -3.22 -1.73 6.09
C LEU A 127 -4.41 -2.41 6.75
N VAL A 128 -5.11 -1.72 7.66
CA VAL A 128 -6.31 -2.24 8.35
C VAL A 128 -7.41 -2.59 7.35
N LYS A 129 -7.67 -1.72 6.37
CA LYS A 129 -8.64 -1.95 5.28
C LYS A 129 -8.26 -3.18 4.44
N LEU A 130 -6.99 -3.30 4.05
CA LEU A 130 -6.50 -4.41 3.25
C LEU A 130 -6.50 -5.74 4.00
N ILE A 131 -6.24 -5.75 5.31
CA ILE A 131 -6.42 -6.96 6.14
C ILE A 131 -7.89 -7.39 6.11
N HIS A 132 -8.84 -6.48 6.27
CA HIS A 132 -10.27 -6.80 6.17
C HIS A 132 -10.64 -7.33 4.77
N ARG A 133 -10.14 -6.72 3.69
CA ARG A 133 -10.33 -7.21 2.32
C ARG A 133 -9.87 -8.66 2.17
N GLN A 134 -8.71 -8.99 2.71
CA GLN A 134 -8.11 -10.32 2.56
C GLN A 134 -8.75 -11.38 3.46
N THR A 135 -9.29 -11.01 4.63
CA THR A 135 -9.79 -11.96 5.63
C THR A 135 -11.31 -11.97 5.78
N GLY A 136 -12.00 -10.91 5.35
CA GLY A 136 -13.43 -10.71 5.60
C GLY A 136 -13.77 -10.33 7.04
N ILE A 137 -12.76 -10.22 7.90
CA ILE A 137 -12.93 -9.98 9.35
C ILE A 137 -12.18 -8.69 9.71
N SER A 138 -12.75 -7.84 10.57
CA SER A 138 -12.04 -6.62 10.98
C SER A 138 -10.74 -6.97 11.71
N THR A 139 -9.74 -6.11 11.57
CA THR A 139 -8.48 -6.30 12.30
C THR A 139 -8.72 -6.37 13.81
N TYR A 140 -9.68 -5.60 14.32
CA TYR A 140 -10.08 -5.64 15.72
C TYR A 140 -10.58 -7.02 16.14
N ASP A 141 -11.51 -7.63 15.37
CA ASP A 141 -12.09 -8.93 15.68
C ASP A 141 -11.04 -10.04 15.55
N LEU A 142 -10.15 -9.94 14.54
CA LEU A 142 -9.04 -10.88 14.38
C LEU A 142 -8.09 -10.92 15.57
N ILE A 143 -7.90 -9.79 16.27
CA ILE A 143 -7.02 -9.71 17.45
C ILE A 143 -7.77 -9.80 18.77
N ALA A 144 -9.09 -9.64 18.78
CA ALA A 144 -9.90 -9.69 20.00
C ALA A 144 -9.85 -11.07 20.67
N ASP A 145 -9.85 -12.13 19.86
CA ASP A 145 -9.74 -13.53 20.32
C ASP A 145 -8.32 -13.90 20.73
N LEU A 146 -7.33 -13.08 20.34
CA LEU A 146 -5.93 -13.27 20.66
C LEU A 146 -5.65 -12.61 22.03
N LYS A 147 -5.75 -13.40 23.10
CA LYS A 147 -5.61 -12.89 24.48
C LYS A 147 -4.22 -12.28 24.74
N SER A 148 -4.21 -11.07 25.25
CA SER A 148 -3.16 -10.30 25.95
C SER A 148 -1.93 -9.83 25.16
N GLY A 149 -1.18 -10.64 24.46
CA GLY A 149 0.08 -10.19 23.82
C GLY A 149 -0.13 -9.36 22.57
N TRP A 150 -0.95 -9.82 21.64
CA TRP A 150 -1.29 -9.11 20.40
C TRP A 150 -2.10 -7.84 20.65
N LYS A 151 -3.00 -7.88 21.62
CA LYS A 151 -3.73 -6.68 22.05
C LYS A 151 -2.74 -5.66 22.61
N ALA A 152 -1.76 -6.07 23.39
CA ALA A 152 -0.70 -5.20 23.87
C ALA A 152 0.23 -4.71 22.72
N PHE A 153 0.60 -5.59 21.79
CA PHE A 153 1.40 -5.21 20.61
C PHE A 153 0.67 -4.15 19.76
N TRP A 154 -0.57 -4.42 19.36
CA TRP A 154 -1.35 -3.47 18.57
C TRP A 154 -1.72 -2.22 19.36
N SER A 155 -2.05 -2.32 20.65
CA SER A 155 -2.27 -1.15 21.50
C SER A 155 -1.00 -0.31 21.67
N ASN A 156 0.15 -0.92 21.86
CA ASN A 156 1.41 -0.20 21.99
C ASN A 156 1.90 0.37 20.63
N THR A 157 1.65 -0.33 19.54
CA THR A 157 2.05 0.11 18.20
C THR A 157 1.07 1.13 17.64
N THR A 158 -0.24 0.95 17.85
CA THR A 158 -1.29 1.85 17.35
C THR A 158 -1.55 3.03 18.28
N ALA A 159 -1.53 2.86 19.59
CA ALA A 159 -1.76 3.95 20.54
C ALA A 159 -0.59 4.95 20.62
N ARG A 160 0.65 4.50 20.34
CA ARG A 160 1.82 5.40 20.31
C ARG A 160 2.02 6.13 19.01
N VAL A 161 1.57 5.55 17.88
CA VAL A 161 1.92 6.06 16.55
C VAL A 161 0.70 6.56 15.80
N PHE A 162 -0.50 5.96 16.00
CA PHE A 162 -1.63 6.24 15.14
C PHE A 162 -2.95 6.05 15.87
N ASP A 163 -3.75 7.08 15.86
CA ASP A 163 -5.18 7.04 16.12
C ASP A 163 -5.88 6.28 14.95
N ILE A 164 -5.58 4.97 14.80
CA ILE A 164 -6.11 4.12 13.73
C ILE A 164 -7.28 3.31 14.29
N ASN A 165 -8.42 3.43 13.64
CA ASN A 165 -9.58 2.61 13.97
C ASN A 165 -9.44 1.20 13.39
N LEU A 166 -9.09 0.22 14.24
CA LEU A 166 -8.94 -1.20 13.86
C LEU A 166 -10.26 -1.87 13.45
N LYS A 167 -11.42 -1.24 13.74
CA LYS A 167 -12.74 -1.71 13.32
C LYS A 167 -13.13 -1.28 11.92
N THR A 168 -12.28 -0.48 11.25
CA THR A 168 -12.54 -0.01 9.89
C THR A 168 -12.68 -1.20 8.96
N LYS A 169 -13.77 -1.19 8.19
CA LYS A 169 -14.06 -2.20 7.17
C LYS A 169 -13.71 -1.66 5.79
N TYR A 170 -13.34 -2.55 4.90
CA TYR A 170 -13.15 -2.28 3.48
C TYR A 170 -14.49 -2.36 2.78
N ASP A 171 -14.90 -1.30 2.09
CA ASP A 171 -16.18 -1.22 1.37
C ASP A 171 -16.02 -0.39 0.07
N PRO A 172 -15.56 -1.00 -1.02
CA PRO A 172 -15.29 -0.28 -2.25
C PRO A 172 -16.55 0.21 -2.97
N TYR A 173 -17.72 -0.36 -2.67
CA TYR A 173 -18.97 0.07 -3.28
C TYR A 173 -19.51 1.38 -2.68
N ASN A 174 -19.20 1.68 -1.42
CA ASN A 174 -19.74 2.86 -0.73
C ASN A 174 -18.67 3.88 -0.32
N ASN A 175 -17.39 3.51 -0.34
CA ASN A 175 -16.27 4.38 0.02
C ASN A 175 -15.38 4.65 -1.19
N ASN A 176 -15.26 5.93 -1.58
CA ASN A 176 -14.46 6.32 -2.74
C ASN A 176 -12.97 5.98 -2.61
N GLU A 177 -12.38 6.16 -1.41
CA GLU A 177 -10.97 5.76 -1.19
C GLU A 177 -10.78 4.26 -1.41
N ASP A 178 -11.74 3.43 -0.94
CA ASP A 178 -11.68 1.97 -1.12
C ASP A 178 -11.88 1.55 -2.58
N TYR A 179 -12.72 2.27 -3.33
CA TYR A 179 -12.82 2.11 -4.79
C TYR A 179 -11.49 2.39 -5.49
N LEU A 180 -10.83 3.50 -5.14
CA LEU A 180 -9.53 3.84 -5.71
C LEU A 180 -8.45 2.82 -5.31
N ILE A 181 -8.48 2.31 -4.07
CA ILE A 181 -7.58 1.24 -3.62
C ILE A 181 -7.80 -0.02 -4.46
N GLU A 182 -9.06 -0.43 -4.70
CA GLU A 182 -9.34 -1.62 -5.54
C GLU A 182 -8.85 -1.42 -6.96
N SER A 183 -9.07 -0.26 -7.56
CA SER A 183 -8.59 0.09 -8.90
C SER A 183 -7.07 -0.03 -9.00
N ILE A 184 -6.34 0.48 -8.00
CA ILE A 184 -4.88 0.39 -7.91
C ILE A 184 -4.43 -1.07 -7.80
N LEU A 185 -5.13 -1.88 -6.99
CA LEU A 185 -4.78 -3.28 -6.80
C LEU A 185 -5.00 -4.10 -8.07
N VAL A 186 -6.16 -3.95 -8.73
CA VAL A 186 -6.46 -4.64 -9.99
C VAL A 186 -5.38 -4.36 -11.01
N TYR A 187 -5.08 -3.09 -11.24
CA TYR A 187 -4.01 -2.69 -12.15
C TYR A 187 -2.64 -3.26 -11.77
N ALA A 188 -2.28 -3.21 -10.48
CA ALA A 188 -1.00 -3.71 -10.02
C ALA A 188 -0.88 -5.25 -10.17
N PHE A 189 -1.99 -5.98 -10.10
CA PHE A 189 -2.02 -7.43 -10.36
C PHE A 189 -1.90 -7.73 -11.85
N GLU A 190 -2.64 -7.01 -12.70
CA GLU A 190 -2.59 -7.16 -14.16
C GLU A 190 -1.21 -6.85 -14.74
N THR A 191 -0.56 -5.82 -14.21
CA THR A 191 0.80 -5.43 -14.63
C THR A 191 1.93 -6.22 -13.96
N GLY A 192 1.60 -7.17 -13.07
CA GLY A 192 2.58 -7.98 -12.36
C GLY A 192 3.39 -7.24 -11.29
N ARG A 193 3.03 -5.98 -10.95
CA ARG A 193 3.70 -5.19 -9.90
C ARG A 193 3.45 -5.74 -8.50
N LEU A 194 2.31 -6.39 -8.29
CA LEU A 194 1.96 -7.09 -7.06
C LEU A 194 1.53 -8.52 -7.36
N GLN A 195 1.83 -9.44 -6.46
CA GLN A 195 1.31 -10.79 -6.51
C GLN A 195 -0.11 -10.82 -5.92
N ASN A 196 -1.08 -11.18 -6.75
CA ASN A 196 -2.46 -11.33 -6.31
C ASN A 196 -2.57 -12.46 -5.26
N GLN A 197 -3.32 -12.18 -4.20
CA GLN A 197 -3.83 -13.16 -3.26
C GLN A 197 -5.35 -13.08 -3.30
N PRO A 198 -6.05 -14.19 -3.55
CA PRO A 198 -7.52 -14.18 -3.57
C PRO A 198 -8.07 -13.58 -2.27
N PRO A 199 -8.86 -12.50 -2.33
CA PRO A 199 -9.45 -11.90 -1.15
C PRO A 199 -10.66 -12.69 -0.66
N ALA A 200 -10.96 -12.61 0.64
CA ALA A 200 -12.21 -13.11 1.19
C ALA A 200 -13.41 -12.26 0.72
N ILE A 201 -13.20 -10.96 0.59
CA ILE A 201 -14.20 -10.04 0.02
C ILE A 201 -13.96 -10.00 -1.49
N LYS A 202 -14.75 -10.78 -2.22
CA LYS A 202 -14.71 -10.78 -3.68
C LYS A 202 -15.33 -9.49 -4.22
N VAL A 203 -14.61 -8.79 -5.06
CA VAL A 203 -15.06 -7.57 -5.74
C VAL A 203 -15.12 -7.87 -7.24
N ASP A 204 -16.28 -7.69 -7.82
CA ASP A 204 -16.46 -7.63 -9.26
C ASP A 204 -16.12 -6.22 -9.71
N PHE A 205 -14.96 -6.06 -10.34
CA PHE A 205 -14.43 -4.73 -10.68
C PHE A 205 -15.24 -4.05 -11.80
N ASP A 206 -15.80 -4.79 -12.74
CA ASP A 206 -16.61 -4.24 -13.81
C ASP A 206 -17.92 -3.67 -13.26
N ASN A 207 -18.58 -4.42 -12.38
CA ASN A 207 -19.76 -3.97 -11.65
C ASN A 207 -19.44 -2.76 -10.77
N LEU A 208 -18.33 -2.82 -10.04
CA LEU A 208 -17.88 -1.73 -9.19
C LEU A 208 -17.65 -0.44 -9.99
N SER A 209 -16.95 -0.53 -11.12
CA SER A 209 -16.69 0.60 -12.02
C SER A 209 -17.97 1.22 -12.55
N THR A 210 -18.90 0.38 -13.03
CA THR A 210 -20.21 0.82 -13.51
C THR A 210 -21.02 1.53 -12.42
N THR A 211 -20.99 0.99 -11.19
CA THR A 211 -21.66 1.59 -10.04
C THR A 211 -21.14 2.98 -9.73
N TRP A 212 -19.81 3.16 -9.73
CA TRP A 212 -19.21 4.48 -9.48
C TRP A 212 -19.45 5.46 -10.62
N GLN A 213 -19.44 5.04 -11.87
CA GLN A 213 -19.81 5.88 -13.00
C GLN A 213 -21.26 6.40 -12.87
N ALA A 214 -22.20 5.52 -12.48
CA ALA A 214 -23.58 5.91 -12.25
C ALA A 214 -23.72 6.95 -11.12
N LYS A 215 -22.96 6.78 -10.02
CA LYS A 215 -22.94 7.76 -8.90
C LYS A 215 -22.43 9.12 -9.35
N VAL A 216 -21.31 9.17 -10.11
CA VAL A 216 -20.75 10.43 -10.65
C VAL A 216 -21.74 11.11 -11.58
N ASN A 217 -22.39 10.37 -12.48
CA ASN A 217 -23.38 10.93 -13.39
C ASN A 217 -24.63 11.48 -12.67
N ALA A 218 -25.01 10.89 -11.53
CA ALA A 218 -26.13 11.37 -10.72
C ALA A 218 -25.79 12.66 -9.96
N THR A 219 -24.52 12.85 -9.55
CA THR A 219 -24.07 14.05 -8.81
C THR A 219 -23.88 15.26 -9.73
N ASN A 220 -23.65 15.05 -11.03
CA ASN A 220 -23.43 16.10 -12.04
C ASN A 220 -24.72 16.53 -12.75
N LYS A 221 -25.89 16.07 -12.31
CA LYS A 221 -27.22 16.54 -12.71
C LYS A 221 -27.79 17.51 -11.71
#